data_f32b2d56a9a25644ab315db8c7c4d9e9
#
_entry.id   f32b2d56a9a25644ab315db8c7c4d9e9
#
_cell.length_a   1.000
_cell.length_b   1.000
_cell.length_c   1.000
_cell.angle_alpha   90.00
_cell.angle_beta   90.00
_cell.angle_gamma   90.00
#
_symmetry.space_group_name_H-M   'P 1'
#
loop_
_entity.id
_entity.type
_entity.pdbx_description
1 polymer ?
#
loop_
_entity_poly.entity_id
_entity_poly.type
_entity_poly.pdbx_seq_one_letter_code
_entity_poly.pdbx_strand_id
1 'polypeptide(L)'
;MADALLTINNVVKRFDDTTILDGISFSVKKSEVIVIVGPSGCGKSTLLRCINALEPIQEGSITLDGDVIERNSKTLPLLRQRIGMVFQSYDLFPHLTVLDNVLLAPCKVQKRDKEEVKQEAMSLLERVGLKEKAKSYPRELSGGQKQRVAIV
;
A
#
# COMPACT_ATOMS: atom_id res chain seq x y z
N MET A 1 18.21 -19.51 9.62
CA MET A 1 16.87 -19.39 8.98
C MET A 1 16.91 -18.12 8.16
N ALA A 2 16.53 -18.14 6.89
CA ALA A 2 16.50 -16.91 6.07
C ALA A 2 15.46 -15.96 6.70
N ASP A 3 15.89 -14.74 7.04
CA ASP A 3 15.07 -13.78 7.74
C ASP A 3 13.83 -13.44 6.90
N ALA A 4 12.65 -13.70 7.45
CA ALA A 4 11.39 -13.30 6.83
C ALA A 4 11.26 -11.78 6.87
N LEU A 5 10.99 -11.16 5.72
CA LEU A 5 10.73 -9.73 5.63
C LEU A 5 9.39 -9.36 6.28
N LEU A 6 8.35 -10.17 6.03
CA LEU A 6 7.03 -10.01 6.62
C LEU A 6 6.64 -11.33 7.30
N THR A 7 6.17 -11.26 8.52
CA THR A 7 5.60 -12.41 9.23
C THR A 7 4.21 -12.09 9.72
N ILE A 8 3.27 -12.96 9.42
CA ILE A 8 1.89 -12.94 9.90
C ILE A 8 1.73 -14.17 10.77
N ASN A 9 1.35 -13.97 12.02
CA ASN A 9 1.25 -15.04 13.02
C ASN A 9 -0.11 -15.05 13.69
N ASN A 10 -0.88 -16.10 13.44
CA ASN A 10 -2.18 -16.38 14.02
C ASN A 10 -3.16 -15.19 14.00
N VAL A 11 -3.20 -14.46 12.90
CA VAL A 11 -3.99 -13.23 12.76
C VAL A 11 -5.47 -13.57 12.69
N VAL A 12 -6.24 -12.95 13.59
CA VAL A 12 -7.71 -13.00 13.60
C VAL A 12 -8.27 -11.60 13.36
N LYS A 13 -9.20 -11.51 12.43
CA LYS A 13 -9.97 -10.28 12.14
C LYS A 13 -11.45 -10.55 12.19
N ARG A 14 -12.16 -9.77 13.00
CA ARG A 14 -13.61 -9.79 13.12
C ARG A 14 -14.19 -8.41 12.78
N PHE A 15 -15.35 -8.40 12.16
CA PHE A 15 -16.23 -7.24 12.07
C PHE A 15 -17.53 -7.63 12.79
N ASP A 16 -17.81 -6.92 13.87
CA ASP A 16 -18.87 -7.29 14.79
C ASP A 16 -18.75 -8.77 15.20
N ASP A 17 -19.76 -9.59 15.00
CA ASP A 17 -19.76 -11.03 15.31
C ASP A 17 -19.24 -11.92 14.16
N THR A 18 -18.85 -11.34 13.04
CA THR A 18 -18.41 -12.11 11.88
C THR A 18 -16.88 -12.20 11.80
N THR A 19 -16.33 -13.40 11.88
CA THR A 19 -14.90 -13.66 11.69
C THR A 19 -14.60 -13.71 10.18
N ILE A 20 -13.70 -12.83 9.73
CA ILE A 20 -13.26 -12.72 8.33
C ILE A 20 -11.89 -13.37 8.11
N LEU A 21 -10.98 -13.21 9.07
CA LEU A 21 -9.69 -13.91 9.08
C LEU A 21 -9.65 -14.74 10.36
N ASP A 22 -9.31 -16.02 10.24
CA ASP A 22 -9.33 -16.98 11.34
C ASP A 22 -7.97 -17.67 11.42
N GLY A 23 -7.10 -17.19 12.30
CA GLY A 23 -5.79 -17.78 12.61
C GLY A 23 -4.81 -17.81 11.43
N ILE A 24 -4.81 -16.80 10.57
CA ILE A 24 -3.96 -16.74 9.38
C ILE A 24 -2.48 -16.62 9.80
N SER A 25 -1.65 -17.52 9.27
CA SER A 25 -0.21 -17.54 9.51
C SER A 25 0.57 -17.86 8.25
N PHE A 26 1.52 -16.99 7.89
CA PHE A 26 2.53 -17.22 6.84
C PHE A 26 3.65 -16.20 6.97
N SER A 27 4.73 -16.43 6.23
CA SER A 27 5.84 -15.48 6.13
C SER A 27 6.22 -15.23 4.68
N VAL A 28 6.77 -14.04 4.42
CA VAL A 28 7.25 -13.61 3.11
C VAL A 28 8.71 -13.23 3.22
N LYS A 29 9.55 -13.77 2.35
CA LYS A 29 10.98 -13.46 2.26
C LYS A 29 11.20 -12.24 1.35
N LYS A 30 12.35 -11.62 1.46
CA LYS A 30 12.76 -10.56 0.53
C LYS A 30 12.74 -11.09 -0.91
N SER A 31 12.18 -10.29 -1.82
CA SER A 31 12.01 -10.61 -3.25
C SER A 31 11.05 -11.77 -3.55
N GLU A 32 10.32 -12.26 -2.57
CA GLU A 32 9.27 -13.26 -2.79
C GLU A 32 7.97 -12.61 -3.25
N VAL A 33 7.25 -13.30 -4.13
CA VAL A 33 5.91 -12.90 -4.59
C VAL A 33 4.90 -13.89 -4.04
N ILE A 34 3.93 -13.37 -3.29
CA ILE A 34 2.81 -14.16 -2.75
C ILE A 34 1.53 -13.80 -3.50
N VAL A 35 0.81 -14.81 -3.95
CA VAL A 35 -0.51 -14.64 -4.59
C VAL A 35 -1.58 -15.22 -3.67
N ILE A 36 -2.56 -14.36 -3.32
CA ILE A 36 -3.71 -14.74 -2.48
C ILE A 36 -4.92 -14.95 -3.40
N VAL A 37 -5.40 -16.17 -3.48
CA VAL A 37 -6.53 -16.58 -4.33
C VAL A 37 -7.71 -17.03 -3.46
N GLY A 38 -8.92 -16.73 -3.91
CA GLY A 38 -10.15 -17.13 -3.24
C GLY A 38 -11.37 -16.37 -3.76
N PRO A 39 -12.59 -16.78 -3.41
CA PRO A 39 -13.84 -16.15 -3.86
C PRO A 39 -13.96 -14.69 -3.39
N SER A 40 -14.88 -13.94 -3.99
CA SER A 40 -15.21 -12.58 -3.52
C SER A 40 -15.70 -12.63 -2.07
N GLY A 41 -15.28 -11.66 -1.25
CA GLY A 41 -15.68 -11.56 0.16
C GLY A 41 -14.89 -12.44 1.14
N CYS A 42 -13.99 -13.33 0.71
CA CYS A 42 -13.24 -14.21 1.62
C CYS A 42 -12.10 -13.55 2.42
N GLY A 43 -12.02 -12.22 2.48
CA GLY A 43 -11.08 -11.53 3.34
C GLY A 43 -9.72 -11.13 2.73
N LYS A 44 -9.46 -11.38 1.42
CA LYS A 44 -8.17 -11.04 0.78
C LYS A 44 -7.77 -9.57 0.97
N SER A 45 -8.67 -8.64 0.64
CA SER A 45 -8.44 -7.20 0.80
C SER A 45 -8.37 -6.79 2.27
N THR A 46 -9.12 -7.48 3.14
CA THR A 46 -9.05 -7.27 4.59
C THR A 46 -7.68 -7.64 5.13
N LEU A 47 -7.11 -8.78 4.70
CA LEU A 47 -5.77 -9.19 5.09
C LEU A 47 -4.72 -8.14 4.68
N LEU A 48 -4.75 -7.65 3.43
CA LEU A 48 -3.84 -6.59 2.97
C LEU A 48 -3.97 -5.30 3.79
N ARG A 49 -5.21 -4.92 4.16
CA ARG A 49 -5.45 -3.76 5.04
C ARG A 49 -4.95 -3.99 6.46
N CYS A 50 -5.03 -5.20 6.99
CA CYS A 50 -4.45 -5.55 8.29
C CYS A 50 -2.92 -5.46 8.26
N ILE A 51 -2.27 -5.92 7.18
CA ILE A 51 -0.81 -5.85 7.01
C ILE A 51 -0.33 -4.40 7.06
N ASN A 52 -1.08 -3.45 6.49
CA ASN A 52 -0.75 -2.02 6.54
C ASN A 52 -1.36 -1.29 7.75
N ALA A 53 -1.91 -2.03 8.72
CA ALA A 53 -2.61 -1.52 9.90
C ALA A 53 -3.73 -0.50 9.59
N LEU A 54 -4.30 -0.53 8.37
CA LEU A 54 -5.51 0.22 8.02
C LEU A 54 -6.72 -0.37 8.74
N GLU A 55 -6.73 -1.70 8.92
CA GLU A 55 -7.69 -2.43 9.75
C GLU A 55 -6.99 -3.02 10.98
N PRO A 56 -7.56 -2.88 12.19
CA PRO A 56 -7.02 -3.51 13.37
C PRO A 56 -7.25 -5.02 13.34
N ILE A 57 -6.31 -5.78 13.85
CA ILE A 57 -6.49 -7.21 14.17
C ILE A 57 -6.96 -7.36 15.61
N GLN A 58 -7.68 -8.44 15.92
CA GLN A 58 -8.11 -8.75 17.30
C GLN A 58 -7.13 -9.69 18.00
N GLU A 59 -6.51 -10.61 17.25
CA GLU A 59 -5.55 -11.58 17.79
C GLU A 59 -4.39 -11.78 16.83
N GLY A 60 -3.29 -12.32 17.33
CA GLY A 60 -2.09 -12.57 16.55
C GLY A 60 -1.17 -11.36 16.44
N SER A 61 -0.24 -11.42 15.51
CA SER A 61 0.73 -10.35 15.27
C SER A 61 1.15 -10.28 13.81
N ILE A 62 1.54 -9.09 13.38
CA ILE A 62 2.16 -8.84 12.06
C ILE A 62 3.48 -8.11 12.30
N THR A 63 4.56 -8.61 11.72
CA THR A 63 5.89 -7.99 11.83
C THR A 63 6.47 -7.72 10.45
N LEU A 64 7.11 -6.57 10.28
CA LEU A 64 7.86 -6.19 9.09
C LEU A 64 9.32 -6.00 9.49
N ASP A 65 10.20 -6.83 8.96
CA ASP A 65 11.65 -6.76 9.22
C ASP A 65 11.98 -6.77 10.74
N GLY A 66 11.24 -7.57 11.50
CA GLY A 66 11.34 -7.67 12.95
C GLY A 66 10.52 -6.64 13.75
N ASP A 67 10.07 -5.54 13.13
CA ASP A 67 9.25 -4.52 13.78
C ASP A 67 7.77 -4.94 13.81
N VAL A 68 7.15 -4.92 14.99
CA VAL A 68 5.71 -5.22 15.13
C VAL A 68 4.88 -4.07 14.57
N ILE A 69 3.92 -4.40 13.72
CA ILE A 69 2.98 -3.43 13.15
C ILE A 69 1.79 -3.28 14.10
N GLU A 70 1.78 -2.19 14.84
CA GLU A 70 0.69 -1.84 15.77
C GLU A 70 0.02 -0.53 15.36
N ARG A 71 -1.32 -0.53 15.32
CA ARG A 71 -2.11 0.63 14.87
C ARG A 71 -1.87 1.90 15.68
N ASN A 72 -1.64 1.77 16.97
CA ASN A 72 -1.45 2.90 17.89
C ASN A 72 0.03 3.25 18.13
N SER A 73 0.95 2.60 17.41
CA SER A 73 2.37 2.88 17.54
C SER A 73 2.73 4.24 16.95
N LYS A 74 3.55 5.01 17.65
CA LYS A 74 4.14 6.26 17.14
C LYS A 74 5.02 6.01 15.91
N THR A 75 5.51 4.79 15.72
CA THR A 75 6.35 4.38 14.59
C THR A 75 5.54 3.98 13.35
N LEU A 76 4.20 3.81 13.47
CA LEU A 76 3.35 3.38 12.37
C LEU A 76 3.49 4.23 11.09
N PRO A 77 3.58 5.57 11.13
CA PRO A 77 3.81 6.37 9.93
C PRO A 77 5.13 6.04 9.22
N LEU A 78 6.17 5.69 9.95
CA LEU A 78 7.47 5.28 9.40
C LEU A 78 7.39 3.88 8.80
N LEU A 79 6.72 2.94 9.48
CA LEU A 79 6.47 1.59 8.96
C LEU A 79 5.67 1.62 7.66
N ARG A 80 4.63 2.45 7.58
CA ARG A 80 3.81 2.62 6.35
C ARG A 80 4.59 3.19 5.17
N GLN A 81 5.65 3.95 5.38
CA GLN A 81 6.52 4.40 4.29
C GLN A 81 7.33 3.24 3.66
N ARG A 82 7.47 2.12 4.37
CA ARG A 82 8.15 0.90 3.90
C ARG A 82 7.20 -0.07 3.19
N ILE A 83 5.87 0.18 3.24
CA ILE A 83 4.84 -0.69 2.68
C ILE A 83 4.05 0.11 1.64
N GLY A 84 4.31 -0.12 0.36
CA GLY A 84 3.45 0.39 -0.71
C GLY A 84 2.15 -0.40 -0.78
N MET A 85 1.02 0.30 -1.00
CA MET A 85 -0.28 -0.33 -1.20
C MET A 85 -0.99 0.29 -2.40
N VAL A 86 -1.40 -0.55 -3.35
CA VAL A 86 -2.24 -0.13 -4.48
C VAL A 86 -3.66 -0.63 -4.23
N PHE A 87 -4.61 0.30 -4.13
CA PHE A 87 -6.02 -0.02 -3.91
C PHE A 87 -6.72 -0.40 -5.22
N GLN A 88 -7.80 -1.15 -5.12
CA GLN A 88 -8.61 -1.56 -6.28
C GLN A 88 -9.25 -0.37 -7.00
N SER A 89 -9.61 0.69 -6.26
CA SER A 89 -10.14 1.97 -6.74
C SER A 89 -9.06 2.94 -7.21
N TYR A 90 -7.77 2.56 -7.05
CA TYR A 90 -6.56 3.37 -7.32
C TYR A 90 -6.42 4.60 -6.41
N ASP A 91 -7.47 5.09 -5.78
CA ASP A 91 -7.57 6.16 -4.76
C ASP A 91 -6.76 7.43 -5.08
N LEU A 92 -6.74 7.82 -6.36
CA LEU A 92 -6.16 9.09 -6.77
C LEU A 92 -7.04 10.25 -6.32
N PHE A 93 -6.43 11.31 -5.83
CA PHE A 93 -7.12 12.56 -5.48
C PHE A 93 -7.67 13.23 -6.73
N PRO A 94 -9.00 13.30 -6.91
CA PRO A 94 -9.60 13.72 -8.18
C PRO A 94 -9.40 15.20 -8.50
N HIS A 95 -9.11 16.03 -7.49
CA HIS A 95 -8.85 17.46 -7.60
C HIS A 95 -7.39 17.81 -7.84
N LEU A 96 -6.50 16.83 -7.84
CA LEU A 96 -5.07 16.99 -8.12
C LEU A 96 -4.75 16.45 -9.51
N THR A 97 -3.73 17.02 -10.16
CA THR A 97 -3.19 16.46 -11.40
C THR A 97 -2.49 15.12 -11.14
N VAL A 98 -2.16 14.37 -12.19
CA VAL A 98 -1.35 13.15 -12.08
C VAL A 98 -0.04 13.43 -11.35
N LEU A 99 0.68 14.47 -11.77
CA LEU A 99 1.94 14.84 -11.14
C LEU A 99 1.75 15.24 -9.67
N ASP A 100 0.74 16.04 -9.35
CA ASP A 100 0.49 16.45 -7.96
C ASP A 100 0.10 15.27 -7.07
N ASN A 101 -0.61 14.27 -7.59
CA ASN A 101 -0.87 13.01 -6.87
C ASN A 101 0.42 12.29 -6.49
N VAL A 102 1.37 12.17 -7.43
CA VAL A 102 2.67 11.51 -7.19
C VAL A 102 3.53 12.32 -6.21
N LEU A 103 3.52 13.65 -6.32
CA LEU A 103 4.32 14.54 -5.45
C LEU A 103 3.81 14.59 -4.00
N LEU A 104 2.54 14.26 -3.76
CA LEU A 104 1.87 14.54 -2.49
C LEU A 104 2.58 13.90 -1.29
N ALA A 105 2.79 12.59 -1.32
CA ALA A 105 3.38 11.86 -0.19
C ALA A 105 4.86 12.22 0.02
N PRO A 106 5.74 12.21 -0.99
CA PRO A 106 7.13 12.59 -0.81
C PRO A 106 7.31 14.00 -0.24
N CYS A 107 6.55 14.99 -0.76
CA CYS A 107 6.68 16.37 -0.30
C CYS A 107 6.01 16.62 1.06
N LYS A 108 4.82 16.04 1.32
CA LYS A 108 4.06 16.32 2.55
C LYS A 108 4.47 15.45 3.72
N VAL A 109 4.71 14.15 3.49
CA VAL A 109 5.01 13.17 4.54
C VAL A 109 6.53 13.06 4.75
N GLN A 110 7.30 12.87 3.68
CA GLN A 110 8.74 12.68 3.76
C GLN A 110 9.53 14.00 3.81
N LYS A 111 8.86 15.15 3.58
CA LYS A 111 9.47 16.50 3.59
C LYS A 111 10.62 16.67 2.60
N ARG A 112 10.61 15.94 1.50
CA ARG A 112 11.61 16.01 0.44
C ARG A 112 11.45 17.30 -0.37
N ASP A 113 12.54 17.73 -1.00
CA ASP A 113 12.54 18.90 -1.90
C ASP A 113 11.61 18.67 -3.10
N LYS A 114 10.80 19.69 -3.42
CA LYS A 114 9.76 19.57 -4.45
C LYS A 114 10.33 19.42 -5.85
N GLU A 115 11.41 20.12 -6.18
CA GLU A 115 11.98 20.07 -7.52
C GLU A 115 12.71 18.74 -7.75
N GLU A 116 13.40 18.22 -6.74
CA GLU A 116 14.01 16.89 -6.78
C GLU A 116 12.94 15.81 -7.01
N VAL A 117 11.87 15.81 -6.18
CA VAL A 117 10.78 14.83 -6.28
C VAL A 117 10.06 14.94 -7.62
N LYS A 118 9.91 16.15 -8.16
CA LYS A 118 9.28 16.36 -9.46
C LYS A 118 10.08 15.75 -10.61
N GLN A 119 11.41 15.87 -10.58
CA GLN A 119 12.27 15.23 -11.59
C GLN A 119 12.15 13.70 -11.53
N GLU A 120 12.19 13.13 -10.32
CA GLU A 120 11.99 11.70 -10.09
C GLU A 120 10.59 11.24 -10.56
N ALA A 121 9.53 11.94 -10.17
CA ALA A 121 8.16 11.66 -10.57
C ALA A 121 7.99 11.68 -12.10
N MET A 122 8.57 12.65 -12.78
CA MET A 122 8.51 12.73 -14.25
C MET A 122 9.24 11.55 -14.91
N SER A 123 10.38 11.11 -14.35
CA SER A 123 11.10 9.92 -14.82
C SER A 123 10.27 8.64 -14.62
N LEU A 124 9.63 8.50 -13.47
CA LEU A 124 8.76 7.35 -13.18
C LEU A 124 7.52 7.35 -14.09
N LEU A 125 6.88 8.50 -14.31
CA LEU A 125 5.76 8.62 -15.25
C LEU A 125 6.17 8.29 -16.69
N GLU A 126 7.38 8.63 -17.10
CA GLU A 126 7.92 8.24 -18.42
C GLU A 126 8.09 6.72 -18.52
N ARG A 127 8.63 6.06 -17.51
CA ARG A 127 8.78 4.60 -17.47
C ARG A 127 7.46 3.85 -17.58
N VAL A 128 6.36 4.43 -17.09
CA VAL A 128 5.00 3.84 -17.21
C VAL A 128 4.21 4.37 -18.40
N GLY A 129 4.84 5.18 -19.29
CA GLY A 129 4.24 5.73 -20.51
C GLY A 129 3.18 6.79 -20.26
N LEU A 130 3.32 7.59 -19.19
CA LEU A 130 2.34 8.61 -18.78
C LEU A 130 2.93 10.03 -18.65
N LYS A 131 4.13 10.28 -19.14
CA LYS A 131 4.80 11.59 -19.08
C LYS A 131 3.91 12.72 -19.60
N GLU A 132 3.28 12.52 -20.75
CA GLU A 132 2.39 13.50 -21.38
C GLU A 132 1.08 13.73 -20.60
N LYS A 133 0.74 12.82 -19.69
CA LYS A 133 -0.43 12.91 -18.81
C LYS A 133 -0.15 13.56 -17.46
N ALA A 134 1.07 14.03 -17.21
CA ALA A 134 1.47 14.62 -15.93
C ALA A 134 0.55 15.76 -15.46
N LYS A 135 0.02 16.57 -16.40
CA LYS A 135 -0.91 17.68 -16.12
C LYS A 135 -2.38 17.31 -16.20
N SER A 136 -2.72 16.09 -16.63
CA SER A 136 -4.11 15.61 -16.69
C SER A 136 -4.65 15.32 -15.29
N TYR A 137 -5.98 15.35 -15.15
CA TYR A 137 -6.67 14.95 -13.93
C TYR A 137 -7.09 13.48 -14.00
N PRO A 138 -7.30 12.79 -12.85
CA PRO A 138 -7.71 11.39 -12.83
C PRO A 138 -8.94 11.05 -13.70
N ARG A 139 -9.90 11.96 -13.79
CA ARG A 139 -11.10 11.79 -14.64
C ARG A 139 -10.80 11.66 -16.14
N GLU A 140 -9.64 12.15 -16.59
CA GLU A 140 -9.19 12.15 -17.98
C GLU A 140 -8.38 10.88 -18.32
N LEU A 141 -8.20 9.97 -17.36
CA LEU A 141 -7.42 8.75 -17.49
C LEU A 141 -8.32 7.53 -17.62
N SER A 142 -7.89 6.56 -18.43
CA SER A 142 -8.47 5.21 -18.41
C SER A 142 -8.13 4.48 -17.11
N GLY A 143 -8.88 3.39 -16.79
CA GLY A 143 -8.62 2.57 -15.58
C GLY A 143 -7.17 2.06 -15.51
N GLY A 144 -6.64 1.54 -16.63
CA GLY A 144 -5.24 1.08 -16.67
C GLY A 144 -4.22 2.22 -16.54
N GLN A 145 -4.54 3.44 -16.99
CA GLN A 145 -3.69 4.61 -16.75
C GLN A 145 -3.70 5.01 -15.26
N LYS A 146 -4.88 5.03 -14.62
CA LYS A 146 -4.99 5.30 -13.17
C LYS A 146 -4.22 4.27 -12.35
N GLN A 147 -4.29 2.99 -12.73
CA GLN A 147 -3.53 1.93 -12.08
C GLN A 147 -2.01 2.18 -12.17
N ARG A 148 -1.50 2.56 -13.34
CA ARG A 148 -0.08 2.87 -13.49
C ARG A 148 0.35 4.09 -12.69
N VAL A 149 -0.50 5.12 -12.58
CA VAL A 149 -0.23 6.28 -11.68
C VAL A 149 -0.19 5.85 -10.23
N ALA A 150 -1.08 4.93 -9.79
CA ALA A 150 -1.11 4.45 -8.41
C ALA A 150 0.10 3.57 -8.03
N ILE A 151 0.85 3.05 -9.02
CA ILE A 151 2.08 2.26 -8.82
C ILE A 151 3.33 3.16 -8.74
N VAL A 152 3.28 4.35 -9.33
CA VAL A 152 4.36 5.34 -9.31
C VAL A 152 4.48 6.03 -7.97
#